data_e7a2b26c32b935c76f0c082b2d1e6ca4
#
_entry.id   e7a2b26c32b935c76f0c082b2d1e6ca4
#
_cell.length_a   1.000
_cell.length_b   1.000
_cell.length_c   1.000
_cell.angle_alpha   90.00
_cell.angle_beta   90.00
_cell.angle_gamma   90.00
#
_symmetry.space_group_name_H-M   'P 1'
#
loop_
_entity.id
_entity.type
_entity.pdbx_description
1 polymer ?
#
loop_
_entity_poly.entity_id
_entity_poly.type
_entity_poly.pdbx_seq_one_letter_code
_entity_poly.pdbx_strand_id
1 'polypeptide(L)'
;MQSEVQLAEANSKEKLLPLDQYLKDCWAKKQTAIDLTAYKITHEELNKVIFGIHYEEPEYYWTIRNDITDTDPQTGLLKTYYPYYSGETGSPFDRTEELEREWEMVEEMTENCTTDLEKALVVHDHLVRTIQYSASLGAFVAHDIEGAIFEKKCVCEGYALAYKYYMNRLNIPCKVVSGVSKGQPHAWNQIKINGKWYFVDATWDDGSCVLEEKSHPVKHEYFLKSETEFSDHTWNREGYEICNDTTYDNVEWKWVSRKMAAYKGGLYVAGSFPRDGVIKSGIWRYDSEDPTQKGELVVEIEDEWPVSQYNKGKGCMEIAYYDGMLYYNTPKAVWKWNFDKNTEPEKVFELEENVSGSIWYLHVADGKVYYETSLYEKNEKEKREYVIDVNYHKVKHPIAVT
;
A
#
# COMPACT_ATOMS: atom_id res chain seq x y z
N MET A 1 39.85 49.19 11.58
CA MET A 1 38.47 49.62 11.18
C MET A 1 38.07 49.28 9.72
N GLN A 2 38.99 49.17 8.75
CA GLN A 2 38.62 48.74 7.38
C GLN A 2 38.52 47.22 7.19
N SER A 3 39.13 46.42 8.08
CA SER A 3 39.10 44.95 7.99
C SER A 3 37.83 44.30 8.58
N GLU A 4 37.19 44.96 9.53
CA GLU A 4 35.96 44.43 10.18
C GLU A 4 34.68 44.68 9.34
N VAL A 5 34.67 45.78 8.57
CA VAL A 5 33.58 46.10 7.67
C VAL A 5 33.61 45.16 6.44
N GLN A 6 34.78 44.76 5.95
CA GLN A 6 34.90 43.80 4.83
C GLN A 6 34.53 42.36 5.23
N LEU A 7 34.76 41.97 6.49
CA LEU A 7 34.31 40.66 7.01
C LEU A 7 32.81 40.61 7.28
N ALA A 8 32.20 41.73 7.63
CA ALA A 8 30.73 41.83 7.80
C ALA A 8 29.98 41.83 6.44
N GLU A 9 30.58 42.39 5.38
CA GLU A 9 29.99 42.34 4.01
C GLU A 9 30.23 41.02 3.29
N ALA A 10 31.22 40.22 3.66
CA ALA A 10 31.47 38.90 3.10
C ALA A 10 30.48 37.81 3.60
N ASN A 11 29.87 38.01 4.78
CA ASN A 11 28.91 37.09 5.37
C ASN A 11 27.45 37.33 4.94
N SER A 12 27.16 38.28 4.04
CA SER A 12 25.79 38.69 3.70
C SER A 12 25.27 38.12 2.37
N LYS A 13 25.82 37.04 1.84
CA LYS A 13 25.32 36.35 0.62
C LYS A 13 25.33 34.83 0.69
N GLU A 14 25.09 34.24 1.83
CA GLU A 14 24.57 32.87 1.79
C GLU A 14 23.15 32.93 1.21
N LYS A 15 22.98 32.32 0.04
CA LYS A 15 21.68 32.21 -0.59
C LYS A 15 20.78 31.42 0.37
N LEU A 16 19.68 32.02 0.81
CA LEU A 16 18.71 31.39 1.68
C LEU A 16 18.26 30.05 1.05
N LEU A 17 18.30 28.96 1.80
CA LEU A 17 17.80 27.65 1.34
C LEU A 17 16.29 27.74 1.05
N PRO A 18 15.75 26.94 0.13
CA PRO A 18 14.31 26.75 0.04
C PRO A 18 13.74 26.35 1.41
N LEU A 19 12.57 26.85 1.75
CA LEU A 19 12.02 26.68 3.10
C LEU A 19 11.79 25.20 3.49
N ASP A 20 11.33 24.41 2.54
CA ASP A 20 11.15 22.94 2.71
C ASP A 20 12.47 22.26 3.05
N GLN A 21 13.54 22.55 2.33
CA GLN A 21 14.88 22.01 2.63
C GLN A 21 15.40 22.48 3.98
N TYR A 22 15.21 23.76 4.30
CA TYR A 22 15.62 24.29 5.60
C TYR A 22 14.90 23.62 6.76
N LEU A 23 13.59 23.42 6.65
CA LEU A 23 12.80 22.71 7.66
C LEU A 23 13.28 21.27 7.84
N LYS A 24 13.48 20.54 6.76
CA LYS A 24 13.99 19.16 6.80
C LYS A 24 15.38 19.09 7.46
N ASP A 25 16.28 20.01 7.14
CA ASP A 25 17.61 20.08 7.77
C ASP A 25 17.54 20.39 9.28
N CYS A 26 16.59 21.23 9.70
CA CYS A 26 16.33 21.52 11.11
C CYS A 26 15.72 20.32 11.84
N TRP A 27 14.79 19.63 11.21
CA TRP A 27 14.15 18.42 11.75
C TRP A 27 15.14 17.26 11.89
N ALA A 28 16.01 17.06 10.90
CA ALA A 28 17.09 16.06 11.00
C ALA A 28 18.02 16.30 12.18
N LYS A 29 18.22 17.56 12.57
CA LYS A 29 19.03 17.97 13.74
C LYS A 29 18.21 18.05 15.04
N LYS A 30 16.93 17.70 15.01
CA LYS A 30 16.00 17.78 16.16
C LYS A 30 15.99 19.17 16.82
N GLN A 31 16.01 20.25 16.02
CA GLN A 31 15.96 21.61 16.55
C GLN A 31 14.58 21.90 17.14
N THR A 32 14.52 22.30 18.40
CA THR A 32 13.26 22.58 19.12
C THR A 32 12.72 23.98 18.88
N ALA A 33 13.53 24.87 18.30
CA ALA A 33 13.13 26.22 17.88
C ALA A 33 13.82 26.53 16.55
N ILE A 34 13.01 26.80 15.52
CA ILE A 34 13.47 27.06 14.15
C ILE A 34 13.21 28.54 13.84
N ASP A 35 14.25 29.32 13.57
CA ASP A 35 14.15 30.72 13.21
C ASP A 35 13.65 30.88 11.77
N LEU A 36 12.49 31.50 11.60
CA LEU A 36 11.84 31.78 10.32
C LEU A 36 11.90 33.26 9.92
N THR A 37 12.57 34.10 10.68
CA THR A 37 12.59 35.58 10.47
C THR A 37 13.04 35.98 9.06
N ALA A 38 14.04 35.26 8.51
CA ALA A 38 14.56 35.53 7.18
C ALA A 38 13.59 35.19 6.05
N TYR A 39 12.66 34.27 6.26
CA TYR A 39 11.68 33.81 5.26
C TYR A 39 10.51 34.75 5.07
N LYS A 40 10.20 35.57 6.07
CA LYS A 40 9.11 36.58 6.03
C LYS A 40 7.77 35.97 5.61
N ILE A 41 7.40 34.84 6.18
CA ILE A 41 6.21 34.08 5.88
C ILE A 41 5.16 34.19 7.00
N THR A 42 3.94 33.92 6.63
CA THR A 42 2.79 33.77 7.53
C THR A 42 2.65 32.33 8.01
N HIS A 43 1.82 32.12 9.03
CA HIS A 43 1.48 30.78 9.49
C HIS A 43 0.82 29.92 8.41
N GLU A 44 -0.04 30.50 7.58
CA GLU A 44 -0.68 29.79 6.46
C GLU A 44 0.34 29.31 5.41
N GLU A 45 1.35 30.12 5.11
CA GLU A 45 2.42 29.76 4.17
C GLU A 45 3.31 28.67 4.75
N LEU A 46 3.64 28.70 6.06
CA LEU A 46 4.36 27.63 6.73
C LEU A 46 3.58 26.32 6.63
N ASN A 47 2.29 26.32 6.94
CA ASN A 47 1.44 25.12 6.88
C ASN A 47 1.40 24.53 5.46
N LYS A 48 1.29 25.37 4.43
CA LYS A 48 1.35 24.91 3.03
C LYS A 48 2.65 24.16 2.73
N VAL A 49 3.79 24.67 3.24
CA VAL A 49 5.08 23.99 3.04
C VAL A 49 5.14 22.69 3.83
N ILE A 50 4.71 22.68 5.09
CA ILE A 50 4.70 21.46 5.92
C ILE A 50 3.80 20.38 5.30
N PHE A 51 2.59 20.72 4.87
CA PHE A 51 1.69 19.79 4.17
C PHE A 51 2.26 19.34 2.82
N GLY A 52 2.95 20.24 2.10
CA GLY A 52 3.65 19.87 0.86
C GLY A 52 4.73 18.82 1.10
N ILE A 53 5.55 18.99 2.15
CA ILE A 53 6.56 18.00 2.55
C ILE A 53 5.88 16.67 2.90
N HIS A 54 4.83 16.71 3.71
CA HIS A 54 4.10 15.53 4.14
C HIS A 54 3.49 14.72 2.96
N TYR A 55 2.98 15.41 1.93
CA TYR A 55 2.42 14.76 0.75
C TYR A 55 3.50 14.19 -0.20
N GLU A 56 4.68 14.79 -0.23
CA GLU A 56 5.79 14.30 -1.04
C GLU A 56 6.65 13.26 -0.32
N GLU A 57 6.83 13.40 0.99
CA GLU A 57 7.68 12.58 1.87
C GLU A 57 6.87 12.21 3.13
N PRO A 58 5.93 11.26 3.05
CA PRO A 58 5.01 10.94 4.16
C PRO A 58 5.69 10.45 5.44
N GLU A 59 6.94 10.03 5.38
CA GLU A 59 7.77 9.68 6.55
C GLU A 59 7.96 10.83 7.54
N TYR A 60 7.69 12.08 7.12
CA TYR A 60 7.64 13.23 8.02
C TYR A 60 6.28 13.42 8.73
N TYR A 61 5.46 12.39 8.83
CA TYR A 61 4.11 12.37 9.43
C TYR A 61 4.03 13.08 10.80
N TRP A 62 5.06 13.01 11.60
CA TRP A 62 5.14 13.60 12.93
C TRP A 62 5.21 15.14 12.92
N THR A 63 5.48 15.80 11.81
CA THR A 63 5.65 17.25 11.70
C THR A 63 4.34 18.03 11.66
N ILE A 64 3.22 17.41 11.33
CA ILE A 64 1.91 18.05 11.20
C ILE A 64 1.12 18.12 12.51
N ARG A 65 1.67 17.56 13.60
CA ARG A 65 0.93 17.39 14.85
C ARG A 65 0.93 18.60 15.76
N ASN A 66 1.80 19.56 15.52
CA ASN A 66 1.92 20.73 16.36
C ASN A 66 2.47 21.94 15.57
N ASP A 67 1.73 23.01 15.56
CA ASP A 67 2.05 24.25 14.86
C ASP A 67 2.23 25.44 15.83
N ILE A 68 2.92 25.22 16.93
CA ILE A 68 3.26 26.31 17.84
C ILE A 68 4.26 27.22 17.15
N THR A 69 3.90 28.50 17.05
CA THR A 69 4.72 29.53 16.40
C THR A 69 4.70 30.83 17.19
N ASP A 70 5.82 31.55 17.15
CA ASP A 70 5.89 32.95 17.54
C ASP A 70 5.70 33.85 16.32
N THR A 71 4.80 34.81 16.43
CA THR A 71 4.48 35.74 15.37
C THR A 71 4.79 37.18 15.80
N ASP A 72 5.30 37.98 14.89
CA ASP A 72 5.44 39.43 15.12
C ASP A 72 4.06 40.09 15.15
N PRO A 73 3.65 40.72 16.26
CA PRO A 73 2.29 41.26 16.40
C PRO A 73 2.02 42.46 15.49
N GLN A 74 3.04 43.09 14.92
CA GLN A 74 2.88 44.27 14.05
C GLN A 74 2.76 43.86 12.58
N THR A 75 3.47 42.83 12.16
CA THR A 75 3.54 42.40 10.76
C THR A 75 2.74 41.15 10.46
N GLY A 76 2.41 40.33 11.48
CA GLY A 76 1.78 39.02 11.31
C GLY A 76 2.73 37.95 10.78
N LEU A 77 4.03 38.28 10.61
CA LEU A 77 5.03 37.33 10.08
C LEU A 77 5.59 36.46 11.18
N LEU A 78 5.94 35.23 10.84
CA LEU A 78 6.55 34.28 11.77
C LEU A 78 7.96 34.68 12.16
N LYS A 79 8.28 34.48 13.43
CA LYS A 79 9.64 34.59 13.99
C LYS A 79 10.22 33.20 14.22
N THR A 80 9.50 32.35 14.94
CA THR A 80 9.99 31.05 15.37
C THR A 80 8.89 30.01 15.19
N TYR A 81 9.27 28.84 14.70
CA TYR A 81 8.46 27.60 14.67
C TYR A 81 9.03 26.62 15.69
N TYR A 82 8.16 26.03 16.50
CA TYR A 82 8.49 25.03 17.51
C TYR A 82 7.94 23.68 17.08
N PRO A 83 8.71 22.87 16.31
CA PRO A 83 8.24 21.56 15.87
C PRO A 83 8.09 20.64 17.09
N TYR A 84 7.10 19.79 17.02
CA TYR A 84 6.93 18.72 17.99
C TYR A 84 7.63 17.47 17.48
N TYR A 85 8.64 17.01 18.18
CA TYR A 85 9.28 15.74 17.89
C TYR A 85 8.71 14.66 18.81
N SER A 86 8.32 13.55 18.22
CA SER A 86 7.95 12.38 18.98
C SER A 86 9.12 11.91 19.85
N GLY A 87 8.83 11.52 21.08
CA GLY A 87 9.85 11.03 22.03
C GLY A 87 10.31 12.03 23.11
N GLU A 88 10.10 13.35 22.95
CA GLU A 88 10.48 14.34 23.97
C GLU A 88 9.62 14.30 25.23
N THR A 89 8.42 13.72 25.17
CA THR A 89 7.49 13.63 26.30
C THR A 89 7.25 12.19 26.79
N GLY A 90 8.11 11.23 26.42
CA GLY A 90 7.89 9.82 26.71
C GLY A 90 6.74 9.20 25.91
N SER A 91 6.30 9.88 24.87
CA SER A 91 5.29 9.40 23.94
C SER A 91 5.88 8.38 22.96
N PRO A 92 5.16 7.33 22.57
CA PRO A 92 5.65 6.25 21.72
C PRO A 92 5.81 6.63 20.24
N PHE A 93 6.07 7.90 19.93
CA PHE A 93 5.94 8.41 18.57
C PHE A 93 7.23 8.34 17.73
N ASP A 94 8.40 8.00 18.25
CA ASP A 94 9.53 7.67 17.41
C ASP A 94 9.39 6.22 16.92
N ARG A 95 8.62 6.07 15.85
CA ARG A 95 8.35 4.77 15.22
C ARG A 95 9.23 4.55 13.99
N THR A 96 10.37 5.22 13.90
CA THR A 96 11.29 5.09 12.75
C THR A 96 11.73 3.64 12.54
N GLU A 97 12.10 2.93 13.63
CA GLU A 97 12.49 1.52 13.53
C GLU A 97 11.33 0.63 13.10
N GLU A 98 10.11 0.95 13.50
CA GLU A 98 8.91 0.22 13.07
C GLU A 98 8.60 0.49 11.60
N LEU A 99 8.76 1.75 11.15
CA LEU A 99 8.60 2.13 9.75
C LEU A 99 9.63 1.42 8.86
N GLU A 100 10.88 1.30 9.31
CA GLU A 100 11.89 0.55 8.57
C GLU A 100 11.58 -0.95 8.53
N ARG A 101 11.04 -1.54 9.60
CA ARG A 101 10.59 -2.94 9.58
C ARG A 101 9.45 -3.18 8.59
N GLU A 102 8.48 -2.27 8.54
CA GLU A 102 7.38 -2.35 7.56
C GLU A 102 7.90 -2.18 6.13
N TRP A 103 8.92 -1.36 5.93
CA TRP A 103 9.60 -1.26 4.65
C TRP A 103 10.34 -2.55 4.28
N GLU A 104 11.17 -3.11 5.18
CA GLU A 104 11.89 -4.36 4.94
C GLU A 104 10.94 -5.49 4.50
N MET A 105 9.76 -5.57 5.10
CA MET A 105 8.73 -6.53 4.69
C MET A 105 8.24 -6.29 3.26
N VAL A 106 7.97 -5.04 2.87
CA VAL A 106 7.54 -4.70 1.50
C VAL A 106 8.67 -4.90 0.50
N GLU A 107 9.91 -4.59 0.88
CA GLU A 107 11.10 -4.84 0.06
C GLU A 107 11.24 -6.35 -0.23
N GLU A 108 11.09 -7.22 0.77
CA GLU A 108 11.09 -8.68 0.60
C GLU A 108 9.95 -9.14 -0.33
N MET A 109 8.74 -8.59 -0.15
CA MET A 109 7.59 -8.90 -1.01
C MET A 109 7.83 -8.51 -2.48
N THR A 110 8.63 -7.50 -2.75
CA THR A 110 8.90 -6.95 -4.08
C THR A 110 10.27 -7.32 -4.66
N GLU A 111 11.11 -8.05 -3.94
CA GLU A 111 12.50 -8.38 -4.32
C GLU A 111 12.60 -9.11 -5.68
N ASN A 112 11.62 -9.94 -6.00
CA ASN A 112 11.55 -10.71 -7.23
C ASN A 112 10.68 -10.05 -8.32
N CYS A 113 10.20 -8.82 -8.10
CA CYS A 113 9.50 -8.03 -9.09
C CYS A 113 10.50 -7.35 -10.03
N THR A 114 10.30 -7.50 -11.32
CA THR A 114 11.19 -6.94 -12.36
C THR A 114 10.65 -5.68 -13.01
N THR A 115 9.36 -5.40 -12.87
CA THR A 115 8.69 -4.23 -13.45
C THR A 115 8.06 -3.34 -12.37
N ASP A 116 7.88 -2.06 -12.68
CA ASP A 116 7.19 -1.12 -11.80
C ASP A 116 5.72 -1.51 -11.61
N LEU A 117 5.10 -2.13 -12.62
CA LEU A 117 3.75 -2.66 -12.54
C LEU A 117 3.63 -3.75 -11.45
N GLU A 118 4.56 -4.72 -11.45
CA GLU A 118 4.58 -5.78 -10.44
C GLU A 118 4.71 -5.22 -9.03
N LYS A 119 5.66 -4.31 -8.82
CA LYS A 119 5.90 -3.67 -7.52
C LYS A 119 4.68 -2.88 -7.05
N ALA A 120 4.12 -2.05 -7.95
CA ALA A 120 2.95 -1.23 -7.65
C ALA A 120 1.73 -2.07 -7.27
N LEU A 121 1.51 -3.20 -7.95
CA LEU A 121 0.43 -4.13 -7.66
C LEU A 121 0.61 -4.83 -6.31
N VAL A 122 1.82 -5.33 -6.02
CA VAL A 122 2.11 -5.99 -4.75
C VAL A 122 1.85 -5.06 -3.56
N VAL A 123 2.27 -3.80 -3.67
CA VAL A 123 2.02 -2.78 -2.63
C VAL A 123 0.53 -2.46 -2.51
N HIS A 124 -0.17 -2.28 -3.65
CA HIS A 124 -1.61 -2.05 -3.65
C HIS A 124 -2.35 -3.16 -2.90
N ASP A 125 -2.10 -4.42 -3.27
CA ASP A 125 -2.75 -5.58 -2.67
C ASP A 125 -2.38 -5.76 -1.19
N HIS A 126 -1.15 -5.41 -0.82
CA HIS A 126 -0.72 -5.41 0.57
C HIS A 126 -1.55 -4.40 1.40
N LEU A 127 -1.66 -3.15 0.95
CA LEU A 127 -2.43 -2.13 1.67
C LEU A 127 -3.91 -2.50 1.76
N VAL A 128 -4.52 -2.85 0.62
CA VAL A 128 -5.93 -3.27 0.58
C VAL A 128 -6.21 -4.45 1.51
N ARG A 129 -5.27 -5.40 1.61
CA ARG A 129 -5.45 -6.60 2.45
C ARG A 129 -5.21 -6.36 3.93
N THR A 130 -4.33 -5.45 4.30
CA THR A 130 -3.87 -5.29 5.69
C THR A 130 -4.54 -4.14 6.44
N ILE A 131 -5.04 -3.13 5.73
CA ILE A 131 -5.66 -1.96 6.33
C ILE A 131 -7.18 -2.15 6.42
N GLN A 132 -7.76 -1.71 7.53
CA GLN A 132 -9.20 -1.59 7.70
C GLN A 132 -9.61 -0.11 7.57
N TYR A 133 -10.55 0.20 6.67
CA TYR A 133 -11.08 1.57 6.58
C TYR A 133 -11.80 1.98 7.87
N SER A 134 -11.30 3.00 8.55
CA SER A 134 -11.86 3.46 9.82
C SER A 134 -11.36 4.86 10.19
N ALA A 135 -12.27 5.71 10.66
CA ALA A 135 -11.96 7.00 11.26
C ALA A 135 -11.81 6.93 12.80
N SER A 136 -11.81 5.74 13.40
CA SER A 136 -11.88 5.56 14.86
C SER A 136 -10.65 6.03 15.63
N LEU A 137 -9.50 6.20 14.94
CA LEU A 137 -8.24 6.64 15.56
C LEU A 137 -8.11 8.15 15.75
N GLY A 138 -9.15 8.92 15.38
CA GLY A 138 -9.11 10.39 15.41
C GLY A 138 -8.45 11.01 14.17
N ALA A 139 -8.64 12.32 14.00
CA ALA A 139 -8.34 13.00 12.74
C ALA A 139 -6.86 12.95 12.34
N PHE A 140 -5.91 13.02 13.26
CA PHE A 140 -4.49 13.02 12.91
C PHE A 140 -4.00 11.64 12.50
N VAL A 141 -4.28 10.60 13.30
CA VAL A 141 -3.76 9.25 13.06
C VAL A 141 -4.47 8.59 11.87
N ALA A 142 -5.80 8.72 11.77
CA ALA A 142 -6.57 8.10 10.70
C ALA A 142 -6.28 8.69 9.30
N HIS A 143 -5.79 9.92 9.22
CA HIS A 143 -5.45 10.61 7.98
C HIS A 143 -3.97 10.52 7.60
N ASP A 144 -3.19 9.64 8.26
CA ASP A 144 -1.74 9.60 8.16
C ASP A 144 -1.23 8.18 7.92
N ILE A 145 0.05 8.06 7.53
CA ILE A 145 0.73 6.76 7.44
C ILE A 145 0.78 6.03 8.79
N GLU A 146 0.73 6.77 9.90
CA GLU A 146 0.67 6.16 11.23
C GLU A 146 -0.53 5.23 11.37
N GLY A 147 -1.72 5.69 11.01
CA GLY A 147 -2.92 4.86 10.99
C GLY A 147 -2.83 3.72 9.99
N ALA A 148 -2.34 4.01 8.77
CA ALA A 148 -2.26 3.04 7.70
C ALA A 148 -1.20 1.95 7.96
N ILE A 149 0.02 2.36 8.32
CA ILE A 149 1.17 1.44 8.40
C ILE A 149 1.26 0.77 9.77
N PHE A 150 1.04 1.49 10.86
CA PHE A 150 1.24 0.91 12.19
C PHE A 150 -0.05 0.36 12.79
N GLU A 151 -1.14 1.16 12.74
CA GLU A 151 -2.40 0.77 13.35
C GLU A 151 -3.27 -0.09 12.43
N LYS A 152 -2.88 -0.22 11.14
CA LYS A 152 -3.63 -0.93 10.10
C LYS A 152 -5.10 -0.46 10.01
N LYS A 153 -5.35 0.83 10.35
CA LYS A 153 -6.66 1.48 10.31
C LYS A 153 -6.51 2.94 9.90
N CYS A 154 -7.13 3.32 8.80
CA CYS A 154 -7.11 4.72 8.36
C CYS A 154 -8.31 5.04 7.45
N VAL A 155 -8.40 6.30 7.03
CA VAL A 155 -9.29 6.76 5.96
C VAL A 155 -8.52 6.94 4.65
N CYS A 156 -9.18 7.42 3.60
CA CYS A 156 -8.63 7.52 2.25
C CYS A 156 -7.24 8.20 2.17
N GLU A 157 -7.01 9.25 2.95
CA GLU A 157 -5.74 9.98 2.96
C GLU A 157 -4.60 9.11 3.51
N GLY A 158 -4.86 8.31 4.54
CA GLY A 158 -3.88 7.35 5.08
C GLY A 158 -3.48 6.27 4.04
N TYR A 159 -4.45 5.73 3.27
CA TYR A 159 -4.16 4.82 2.15
C TYR A 159 -3.27 5.50 1.10
N ALA A 160 -3.64 6.71 0.68
CA ALA A 160 -2.93 7.44 -0.37
C ALA A 160 -1.49 7.80 0.06
N LEU A 161 -1.29 8.21 1.30
CA LEU A 161 0.03 8.53 1.87
C LEU A 161 0.89 7.27 2.06
N ALA A 162 0.32 6.17 2.54
CA ALA A 162 1.05 4.91 2.67
C ALA A 162 1.48 4.36 1.31
N TYR A 163 0.61 4.44 0.30
CA TYR A 163 0.96 4.06 -1.07
C TYR A 163 2.09 4.95 -1.62
N LYS A 164 2.00 6.27 -1.43
CA LYS A 164 3.06 7.24 -1.81
C LYS A 164 4.38 6.90 -1.12
N TYR A 165 4.38 6.61 0.18
CA TYR A 165 5.57 6.23 0.94
C TYR A 165 6.28 5.02 0.31
N TYR A 166 5.57 3.94 0.06
CA TYR A 166 6.16 2.75 -0.53
C TYR A 166 6.61 2.97 -1.98
N MET A 167 5.86 3.75 -2.78
CA MET A 167 6.28 4.09 -4.14
C MET A 167 7.56 4.92 -4.15
N ASN A 168 7.72 5.87 -3.22
CA ASN A 168 8.96 6.63 -3.06
C ASN A 168 10.15 5.71 -2.77
N ARG A 169 10.00 4.76 -1.84
CA ARG A 169 11.05 3.79 -1.47
C ARG A 169 11.40 2.86 -2.65
N LEU A 170 10.45 2.54 -3.50
CA LEU A 170 10.64 1.74 -4.72
C LEU A 170 11.12 2.57 -5.92
N ASN A 171 11.33 3.88 -5.79
CA ASN A 171 11.69 4.82 -6.84
C ASN A 171 10.66 4.87 -8.00
N ILE A 172 9.39 4.67 -7.70
CA ILE A 172 8.28 4.76 -8.66
C ILE A 172 7.60 6.13 -8.49
N PRO A 173 7.55 6.98 -9.53
CA PRO A 173 6.93 8.30 -9.41
C PRO A 173 5.45 8.19 -9.04
N CYS A 174 5.08 8.82 -7.91
CA CYS A 174 3.74 8.79 -7.35
C CYS A 174 3.38 10.16 -6.78
N LYS A 175 2.11 10.56 -6.90
CA LYS A 175 1.55 11.79 -6.30
C LYS A 175 0.32 11.44 -5.48
N VAL A 176 0.10 12.15 -4.39
CA VAL A 176 -1.18 12.14 -3.67
C VAL A 176 -2.09 13.19 -4.30
N VAL A 177 -3.32 12.81 -4.59
CA VAL A 177 -4.34 13.70 -5.17
C VAL A 177 -5.47 13.87 -4.16
N SER A 178 -5.87 15.10 -3.91
CA SER A 178 -7.02 15.43 -3.08
C SER A 178 -8.16 16.01 -3.91
N GLY A 179 -9.39 15.62 -3.61
CA GLY A 179 -10.55 16.09 -4.34
C GLY A 179 -11.87 15.57 -3.77
N VAL A 180 -12.79 15.21 -4.64
CA VAL A 180 -14.10 14.67 -4.29
C VAL A 180 -14.34 13.39 -5.08
N SER A 181 -14.76 12.32 -4.41
CA SER A 181 -15.24 11.10 -5.02
C SER A 181 -16.61 10.74 -4.46
N LYS A 182 -17.56 10.39 -5.33
CA LYS A 182 -18.92 10.02 -4.95
C LYS A 182 -19.60 11.06 -4.01
N GLY A 183 -19.25 12.35 -4.22
CA GLY A 183 -19.81 13.48 -3.44
C GLY A 183 -19.18 13.70 -2.06
N GLN A 184 -18.10 13.02 -1.71
CA GLN A 184 -17.38 13.15 -0.43
C GLN A 184 -15.94 13.62 -0.68
N PRO A 185 -15.34 14.43 0.22
CA PRO A 185 -13.90 14.68 0.22
C PRO A 185 -13.13 13.37 0.20
N HIS A 186 -12.12 13.27 -0.65
CA HIS A 186 -11.42 12.02 -0.90
C HIS A 186 -9.97 12.26 -1.32
N ALA A 187 -9.11 11.28 -1.08
CA ALA A 187 -7.72 11.28 -1.51
C ALA A 187 -7.36 9.93 -2.15
N TRP A 188 -6.52 10.00 -3.19
CA TRP A 188 -6.04 8.86 -3.98
C TRP A 188 -4.68 9.16 -4.58
N ASN A 189 -4.19 8.34 -5.51
CA ASN A 189 -2.87 8.52 -6.11
C ASN A 189 -2.90 8.67 -7.62
N GLN A 190 -1.89 9.37 -8.13
CA GLN A 190 -1.39 9.20 -9.50
C GLN A 190 -0.05 8.47 -9.46
N ILE A 191 0.15 7.50 -10.34
CA ILE A 191 1.39 6.70 -10.43
C ILE A 191 1.87 6.65 -11.88
N LYS A 192 3.19 6.61 -12.07
CA LYS A 192 3.78 6.52 -13.40
C LYS A 192 4.27 5.10 -13.68
N ILE A 193 3.64 4.40 -14.62
CA ILE A 193 4.01 3.06 -15.07
C ILE A 193 4.34 3.12 -16.57
N ASN A 194 5.47 2.54 -16.96
CA ASN A 194 5.94 2.53 -18.36
C ASN A 194 5.92 3.91 -19.04
N GLY A 195 6.28 4.96 -18.27
CA GLY A 195 6.33 6.34 -18.77
C GLY A 195 4.99 7.05 -18.85
N LYS A 196 3.87 6.42 -18.51
CA LYS A 196 2.50 6.95 -18.53
C LYS A 196 1.94 7.08 -17.13
N TRP A 197 1.07 8.09 -16.93
CA TRP A 197 0.42 8.32 -15.65
C TRP A 197 -0.97 7.69 -15.60
N TYR A 198 -1.31 7.10 -14.45
CA TYR A 198 -2.59 6.44 -14.17
C TYR A 198 -3.07 6.81 -12.76
N PHE A 199 -4.36 6.66 -12.53
CA PHE A 199 -4.93 6.75 -11.18
C PHE A 199 -4.91 5.42 -10.46
N VAL A 200 -4.71 5.49 -9.15
CA VAL A 200 -4.85 4.35 -8.22
C VAL A 200 -5.63 4.83 -7.00
N ASP A 201 -6.69 4.11 -6.67
CA ASP A 201 -7.47 4.36 -5.46
C ASP A 201 -7.62 3.06 -4.66
N ALA A 202 -6.64 2.79 -3.80
CA ALA A 202 -6.64 1.61 -2.94
C ALA A 202 -7.81 1.59 -1.94
N THR A 203 -8.36 2.77 -1.59
CA THR A 203 -9.53 2.87 -0.70
C THR A 203 -10.77 2.26 -1.33
N TRP A 204 -11.05 2.57 -2.60
CA TRP A 204 -12.22 2.01 -3.30
C TRP A 204 -12.01 0.56 -3.76
N ASP A 205 -10.77 0.11 -3.86
CA ASP A 205 -10.45 -1.28 -4.11
C ASP A 205 -10.47 -2.13 -2.82
N ASP A 206 -10.47 -1.51 -1.64
CA ASP A 206 -10.65 -2.19 -0.37
C ASP A 206 -12.12 -2.60 -0.16
N GLY A 207 -12.35 -3.91 -0.16
CA GLY A 207 -13.67 -4.49 0.13
C GLY A 207 -14.12 -4.32 1.58
N SER A 208 -13.21 -4.01 2.53
CA SER A 208 -13.52 -3.83 3.96
C SER A 208 -14.27 -2.54 4.27
N CYS A 209 -14.31 -1.59 3.34
CA CYS A 209 -15.21 -0.42 3.43
C CYS A 209 -16.68 -0.83 3.66
N VAL A 210 -17.01 -2.10 3.39
CA VAL A 210 -18.37 -2.65 3.48
C VAL A 210 -18.45 -3.84 4.45
N LEU A 211 -17.33 -4.52 4.73
CA LEU A 211 -17.27 -5.77 5.49
C LEU A 211 -16.16 -5.69 6.55
N GLU A 212 -16.49 -5.85 7.83
CA GLU A 212 -15.54 -5.80 8.96
C GLU A 212 -14.56 -7.00 9.03
N GLU A 213 -14.33 -7.76 7.94
CA GLU A 213 -13.61 -9.03 7.98
C GLU A 213 -12.27 -9.00 7.23
N LYS A 214 -11.22 -9.58 7.85
CA LYS A 214 -9.85 -9.72 7.27
C LYS A 214 -9.78 -10.57 5.99
N SER A 215 -10.83 -11.28 5.63
CA SER A 215 -10.96 -12.08 4.39
C SER A 215 -11.73 -11.35 3.29
N HIS A 216 -11.70 -10.02 3.28
CA HIS A 216 -12.41 -9.22 2.29
C HIS A 216 -11.76 -9.30 0.90
N PRO A 217 -12.55 -9.09 -0.16
CA PRO A 217 -12.04 -9.08 -1.51
C PRO A 217 -11.00 -7.96 -1.72
N VAL A 218 -9.90 -8.27 -2.38
CA VAL A 218 -8.98 -7.29 -2.96
C VAL A 218 -9.44 -7.02 -4.38
N LYS A 219 -9.98 -5.83 -4.63
CA LYS A 219 -10.41 -5.41 -5.96
C LYS A 219 -9.27 -4.70 -6.68
N HIS A 220 -9.37 -4.61 -8.00
CA HIS A 220 -8.43 -3.88 -8.84
C HIS A 220 -9.17 -2.93 -9.79
N GLU A 221 -10.42 -2.61 -9.47
CA GLU A 221 -11.26 -1.75 -10.30
C GLU A 221 -10.67 -0.35 -10.44
N TYR A 222 -10.06 0.18 -9.37
CA TYR A 222 -9.45 1.49 -9.32
C TYR A 222 -7.91 1.45 -9.43
N PHE A 223 -7.32 0.31 -9.72
CA PHE A 223 -5.88 0.18 -9.93
C PHE A 223 -5.52 0.49 -11.39
N LEU A 224 -4.68 1.50 -11.65
CA LEU A 224 -4.24 1.97 -12.97
C LEU A 224 -5.39 2.36 -13.91
N LYS A 225 -6.28 3.23 -13.47
CA LYS A 225 -7.35 3.80 -14.31
C LYS A 225 -6.87 4.99 -15.13
N SER A 226 -7.39 5.10 -16.35
CA SER A 226 -7.34 6.35 -17.10
C SER A 226 -8.35 7.34 -16.54
N GLU A 227 -8.19 8.63 -16.92
CA GLU A 227 -9.15 9.67 -16.59
C GLU A 227 -10.56 9.40 -17.13
N THR A 228 -10.65 8.72 -18.27
CA THR A 228 -11.95 8.35 -18.89
C THR A 228 -12.75 7.41 -17.99
N GLU A 229 -12.08 6.46 -17.36
CA GLU A 229 -12.69 5.47 -16.45
C GLU A 229 -12.74 5.94 -14.98
N PHE A 230 -12.27 7.16 -14.70
CA PHE A 230 -12.19 7.74 -13.36
C PHE A 230 -13.23 8.87 -13.15
N SER A 231 -14.37 8.78 -13.83
CA SER A 231 -15.39 9.84 -13.95
C SER A 231 -16.15 10.14 -12.64
N ASP A 232 -16.07 9.28 -11.64
CA ASP A 232 -16.66 9.46 -10.31
C ASP A 232 -15.77 10.26 -9.35
N HIS A 233 -14.61 10.76 -9.84
CA HIS A 233 -13.67 11.62 -9.13
C HIS A 233 -13.56 12.99 -9.78
N THR A 234 -13.39 14.03 -8.93
CA THR A 234 -13.12 15.40 -9.38
C THR A 234 -12.04 16.05 -8.51
N TRP A 235 -11.13 16.79 -9.13
CA TRP A 235 -10.02 17.48 -8.45
C TRP A 235 -9.62 18.77 -9.17
N ASN A 236 -8.86 19.63 -8.49
CA ASN A 236 -8.15 20.71 -9.16
C ASN A 236 -6.98 20.11 -9.96
N ARG A 237 -6.93 20.38 -11.25
CA ARG A 237 -5.93 19.77 -12.15
C ARG A 237 -4.54 20.41 -12.06
N GLU A 238 -4.42 21.55 -11.41
CA GLU A 238 -3.18 22.28 -11.28
C GLU A 238 -2.16 21.46 -10.46
N GLY A 239 -0.97 21.24 -11.02
CA GLY A 239 0.10 20.45 -10.38
C GLY A 239 0.00 18.94 -10.55
N TYR A 240 -1.07 18.43 -11.19
CA TYR A 240 -1.25 17.01 -11.44
C TYR A 240 -1.01 16.62 -12.90
N GLU A 241 -0.76 15.35 -13.11
CA GLU A 241 -0.42 14.80 -14.42
C GLU A 241 -1.67 14.40 -15.21
N ILE A 242 -1.52 14.31 -16.54
CA ILE A 242 -2.60 13.84 -17.41
C ILE A 242 -2.57 12.30 -17.47
N CYS A 243 -3.64 11.65 -17.05
CA CYS A 243 -3.80 10.20 -17.04
C CYS A 243 -4.70 9.76 -18.20
N ASN A 244 -4.27 9.93 -19.44
CA ASN A 244 -5.09 9.67 -20.63
C ASN A 244 -4.79 8.34 -21.35
N ASP A 245 -3.86 7.56 -20.82
CA ASP A 245 -3.54 6.24 -21.38
C ASP A 245 -4.54 5.20 -20.87
N THR A 246 -5.17 4.44 -21.78
CA THR A 246 -6.24 3.49 -21.51
C THR A 246 -5.77 2.03 -21.49
N THR A 247 -4.45 1.81 -21.52
CA THR A 247 -3.85 0.46 -21.62
C THR A 247 -4.41 -0.51 -20.59
N TYR A 248 -4.60 -0.04 -19.34
CA TYR A 248 -5.04 -0.89 -18.23
C TYR A 248 -6.55 -0.84 -17.94
N ASP A 249 -7.36 -0.07 -18.67
CA ASP A 249 -8.78 0.10 -18.35
C ASP A 249 -9.60 -1.19 -18.46
N ASN A 250 -9.26 -2.04 -19.44
CA ASN A 250 -10.04 -3.24 -19.77
C ASN A 250 -9.21 -4.53 -19.77
N VAL A 251 -8.16 -4.61 -18.95
CA VAL A 251 -7.36 -5.83 -18.83
C VAL A 251 -8.12 -6.92 -18.06
N GLU A 252 -7.97 -8.15 -18.48
CA GLU A 252 -8.78 -9.30 -18.00
C GLU A 252 -8.59 -9.54 -16.49
N TRP A 253 -7.38 -9.41 -15.97
CA TRP A 253 -7.07 -9.67 -14.57
C TRP A 253 -7.67 -8.65 -13.59
N LYS A 254 -8.02 -7.45 -14.02
CA LYS A 254 -8.66 -6.42 -13.17
C LYS A 254 -9.99 -6.84 -12.56
N TRP A 255 -10.68 -7.76 -13.21
CA TRP A 255 -12.00 -8.24 -12.76
C TRP A 255 -11.93 -9.30 -11.66
N VAL A 256 -10.72 -9.70 -11.28
CA VAL A 256 -10.53 -10.62 -10.17
C VAL A 256 -10.52 -9.85 -8.85
N SER A 257 -11.41 -10.26 -7.93
CA SER A 257 -11.52 -9.66 -6.60
C SER A 257 -10.72 -10.47 -5.55
N ARG A 258 -9.45 -10.74 -5.84
CA ARG A 258 -8.54 -11.52 -4.99
C ARG A 258 -7.14 -10.96 -5.07
N LYS A 259 -6.35 -11.14 -4.01
CA LYS A 259 -4.93 -10.82 -4.01
C LYS A 259 -4.23 -11.53 -5.17
N MET A 260 -3.38 -10.79 -5.86
CA MET A 260 -2.51 -11.31 -6.91
C MET A 260 -1.11 -11.58 -6.39
N ALA A 261 -0.33 -12.37 -7.11
CA ALA A 261 1.09 -12.53 -6.89
C ALA A 261 1.87 -12.01 -8.10
N ALA A 262 3.05 -11.45 -7.87
CA ALA A 262 3.95 -11.00 -8.93
C ALA A 262 5.33 -11.64 -8.74
N TYR A 263 5.92 -12.11 -9.87
CA TYR A 263 7.21 -12.77 -9.83
C TYR A 263 7.87 -12.74 -11.21
N LYS A 264 9.06 -12.16 -11.30
CA LYS A 264 9.98 -12.20 -12.48
C LYS A 264 9.26 -11.96 -13.82
N GLY A 265 8.54 -10.88 -13.95
CA GLY A 265 7.83 -10.51 -15.18
C GLY A 265 6.47 -11.20 -15.35
N GLY A 266 5.95 -11.86 -14.33
CA GLY A 266 4.64 -12.50 -14.36
C GLY A 266 3.70 -11.98 -13.27
N LEU A 267 2.46 -11.67 -13.67
CA LEU A 267 1.34 -11.45 -12.74
C LEU A 267 0.54 -12.74 -12.67
N TYR A 268 0.34 -13.26 -11.48
CA TYR A 268 -0.37 -14.52 -11.25
C TYR A 268 -1.71 -14.25 -10.57
N VAL A 269 -2.76 -14.79 -11.14
CA VAL A 269 -4.15 -14.53 -10.76
C VAL A 269 -4.89 -15.85 -10.59
N ALA A 270 -5.56 -16.02 -9.46
CA ALA A 270 -6.48 -17.13 -9.26
C ALA A 270 -7.89 -16.75 -9.75
N GLY A 271 -8.42 -17.47 -10.70
CA GLY A 271 -9.71 -17.12 -11.29
C GLY A 271 -10.26 -18.12 -12.30
N SER A 272 -11.42 -17.76 -12.84
CA SER A 272 -12.11 -18.53 -13.88
C SER A 272 -12.36 -17.64 -15.08
N PHE A 273 -11.79 -18.01 -16.23
CA PHE A 273 -11.88 -17.22 -17.45
C PHE A 273 -12.33 -18.07 -18.65
N PRO A 274 -13.07 -17.48 -19.61
CA PRO A 274 -13.46 -18.17 -20.82
C PRO A 274 -12.26 -18.37 -21.76
N ARG A 275 -12.06 -19.62 -22.22
CA ARG A 275 -11.10 -19.98 -23.26
C ARG A 275 -11.77 -20.96 -24.22
N ASP A 276 -11.80 -20.63 -25.50
CA ASP A 276 -12.38 -21.46 -26.57
C ASP A 276 -13.85 -21.92 -26.30
N GLY A 277 -14.62 -21.01 -25.68
CA GLY A 277 -16.02 -21.26 -25.34
C GLY A 277 -16.26 -22.07 -24.07
N VAL A 278 -15.19 -22.42 -23.33
CA VAL A 278 -15.29 -23.15 -22.07
C VAL A 278 -14.73 -22.27 -20.94
N ILE A 279 -15.37 -22.30 -19.77
CA ILE A 279 -14.83 -21.66 -18.57
C ILE A 279 -13.77 -22.59 -17.96
N LYS A 280 -12.54 -22.11 -17.94
CA LYS A 280 -11.42 -22.76 -17.26
C LYS A 280 -11.09 -22.05 -15.96
N SER A 281 -10.84 -22.81 -14.93
CA SER A 281 -10.53 -22.33 -13.58
C SER A 281 -9.11 -22.74 -13.17
N GLY A 282 -8.39 -21.84 -12.50
CA GLY A 282 -7.05 -22.15 -12.07
C GLY A 282 -6.22 -20.90 -11.80
N ILE A 283 -4.92 -21.06 -11.93
CA ILE A 283 -3.95 -19.98 -11.80
C ILE A 283 -3.53 -19.56 -13.21
N TRP A 284 -3.64 -18.29 -13.47
CA TRP A 284 -3.36 -17.66 -14.76
C TRP A 284 -2.15 -16.74 -14.64
N ARG A 285 -1.25 -16.81 -15.60
CA ARG A 285 -0.10 -15.91 -15.72
C ARG A 285 -0.36 -14.88 -16.81
N TYR A 286 -0.11 -13.62 -16.48
CA TYR A 286 -0.05 -12.50 -17.43
C TYR A 286 1.39 -11.99 -17.49
N ASP A 287 1.84 -11.58 -18.66
CA ASP A 287 3.14 -10.91 -18.81
C ASP A 287 3.04 -9.49 -18.28
N SER A 288 3.89 -9.11 -17.32
CA SER A 288 3.85 -7.77 -16.74
C SER A 288 4.36 -6.67 -17.66
N GLU A 289 5.12 -7.01 -18.71
CA GLU A 289 5.53 -6.07 -19.75
C GLU A 289 4.44 -5.85 -20.81
N ASP A 290 3.58 -6.86 -21.05
CA ASP A 290 2.40 -6.76 -21.92
C ASP A 290 1.14 -7.37 -21.27
N PRO A 291 0.63 -6.78 -20.20
CA PRO A 291 -0.49 -7.33 -19.41
C PRO A 291 -1.85 -7.18 -20.10
N THR A 292 -1.88 -6.65 -21.33
CA THR A 292 -3.10 -6.56 -22.17
C THR A 292 -3.43 -7.87 -22.87
N GLN A 293 -2.46 -8.75 -22.99
CA GLN A 293 -2.66 -10.08 -23.55
C GLN A 293 -3.52 -10.94 -22.62
N LYS A 294 -4.20 -11.93 -23.22
CA LYS A 294 -4.94 -12.93 -22.44
C LYS A 294 -3.98 -13.76 -21.60
N GLY A 295 -4.36 -14.00 -20.35
CA GLY A 295 -3.59 -14.84 -19.44
C GLY A 295 -3.43 -16.27 -19.96
N GLU A 296 -2.27 -16.86 -19.65
CA GLU A 296 -1.96 -18.27 -19.84
C GLU A 296 -2.41 -19.05 -18.60
N LEU A 297 -3.13 -20.15 -18.78
CA LEU A 297 -3.46 -21.06 -17.69
C LEU A 297 -2.25 -21.90 -17.33
N VAL A 298 -1.64 -21.63 -16.18
CA VAL A 298 -0.41 -22.32 -15.72
C VAL A 298 -0.69 -23.47 -14.75
N VAL A 299 -1.77 -23.39 -14.00
CA VAL A 299 -2.26 -24.48 -13.14
C VAL A 299 -3.78 -24.57 -13.29
N GLU A 300 -4.28 -25.68 -13.86
CA GLU A 300 -5.73 -25.94 -13.96
C GLU A 300 -6.26 -26.56 -12.67
N ILE A 301 -7.36 -26.01 -12.13
CA ILE A 301 -7.96 -26.47 -10.88
C ILE A 301 -9.46 -26.64 -11.14
N GLU A 302 -9.90 -27.90 -11.08
CA GLU A 302 -11.31 -28.25 -11.32
C GLU A 302 -12.14 -28.38 -10.04
N ASP A 303 -11.50 -28.25 -8.88
CA ASP A 303 -12.15 -28.33 -7.59
C ASP A 303 -13.25 -27.28 -7.43
N GLU A 304 -14.29 -27.66 -6.69
CA GLU A 304 -15.47 -26.83 -6.44
C GLU A 304 -15.64 -26.55 -4.95
N TRP A 305 -15.82 -25.26 -4.61
CA TRP A 305 -16.16 -24.79 -3.26
C TRP A 305 -17.68 -24.73 -3.08
N PRO A 306 -18.20 -25.09 -1.91
CA PRO A 306 -19.61 -24.88 -1.60
C PRO A 306 -19.89 -23.40 -1.41
N VAL A 307 -20.45 -22.72 -2.43
CA VAL A 307 -20.77 -21.28 -2.41
C VAL A 307 -22.18 -20.98 -1.93
N SER A 308 -23.04 -22.00 -1.85
CA SER A 308 -24.35 -21.96 -1.22
C SER A 308 -24.80 -23.37 -0.87
N GLN A 309 -25.94 -23.49 -0.16
CA GLN A 309 -26.54 -24.80 0.17
C GLN A 309 -26.79 -25.68 -1.08
N TYR A 310 -27.00 -25.06 -2.24
CA TYR A 310 -27.35 -25.76 -3.47
C TYR A 310 -26.34 -25.60 -4.60
N ASN A 311 -25.38 -24.67 -4.46
CA ASN A 311 -24.46 -24.34 -5.53
C ASN A 311 -23.02 -24.54 -5.11
N LYS A 312 -22.21 -24.96 -6.06
CA LYS A 312 -20.76 -25.00 -5.98
C LYS A 312 -20.16 -24.02 -6.97
N GLY A 313 -19.04 -23.40 -6.60
CA GLY A 313 -18.29 -22.47 -7.45
C GLY A 313 -16.88 -22.96 -7.70
N LYS A 314 -16.39 -22.73 -8.89
CA LYS A 314 -14.98 -22.91 -9.25
C LYS A 314 -14.21 -21.59 -9.10
N GLY A 315 -12.89 -21.66 -9.02
CA GLY A 315 -12.04 -20.47 -9.00
C GLY A 315 -12.04 -19.70 -7.67
N CYS A 316 -12.44 -20.34 -6.57
CA CYS A 316 -12.46 -19.71 -5.24
C CYS A 316 -11.14 -19.87 -4.47
N MET A 317 -10.03 -20.21 -5.15
CA MET A 317 -8.72 -20.33 -4.53
C MET A 317 -8.10 -18.96 -4.22
N GLU A 318 -7.32 -18.89 -3.18
CA GLU A 318 -6.38 -17.81 -2.88
C GLU A 318 -4.98 -18.21 -3.28
N ILE A 319 -4.12 -17.23 -3.54
CA ILE A 319 -2.72 -17.45 -3.82
C ILE A 319 -1.84 -16.59 -2.91
N ALA A 320 -0.66 -17.09 -2.59
CA ALA A 320 0.35 -16.36 -1.83
C ALA A 320 1.74 -16.68 -2.36
N TYR A 321 2.56 -15.65 -2.57
CA TYR A 321 3.97 -15.81 -2.84
C TYR A 321 4.75 -15.84 -1.53
N TYR A 322 5.67 -16.79 -1.39
CA TYR A 322 6.60 -16.88 -0.28
C TYR A 322 7.82 -17.71 -0.67
N ASP A 323 9.01 -17.18 -0.45
CA ASP A 323 10.31 -17.86 -0.64
C ASP A 323 10.44 -18.57 -2.01
N GLY A 324 10.21 -17.86 -3.10
CA GLY A 324 10.31 -18.39 -4.47
C GLY A 324 9.23 -19.38 -4.89
N MET A 325 8.20 -19.56 -4.05
CA MET A 325 7.10 -20.47 -4.27
C MET A 325 5.76 -19.77 -4.35
N LEU A 326 4.89 -20.21 -5.24
CA LEU A 326 3.47 -19.87 -5.21
C LEU A 326 2.71 -20.91 -4.40
N TYR A 327 2.09 -20.49 -3.33
CA TYR A 327 1.15 -21.31 -2.56
C TYR A 327 -0.26 -21.03 -3.01
N TYR A 328 -1.09 -22.06 -3.07
CA TYR A 328 -2.52 -21.92 -3.36
C TYR A 328 -3.32 -23.00 -2.65
N ASN A 329 -4.61 -22.76 -2.48
CA ASN A 329 -5.50 -23.75 -1.87
C ASN A 329 -6.49 -24.35 -2.86
N THR A 330 -6.85 -25.59 -2.60
CA THR A 330 -8.10 -26.25 -3.04
C THR A 330 -9.05 -26.28 -1.84
N PRO A 331 -10.30 -26.76 -1.96
CA PRO A 331 -11.21 -26.82 -0.82
C PRO A 331 -10.65 -27.57 0.39
N LYS A 332 -9.79 -28.56 0.17
CA LYS A 332 -9.31 -29.46 1.23
C LYS A 332 -7.79 -29.49 1.41
N ALA A 333 -7.03 -28.86 0.55
CA ALA A 333 -5.57 -28.93 0.58
C ALA A 333 -4.92 -27.59 0.26
N VAL A 334 -3.69 -27.45 0.72
CA VAL A 334 -2.78 -26.40 0.27
C VAL A 334 -1.66 -27.01 -0.56
N TRP A 335 -1.33 -26.35 -1.64
CA TRP A 335 -0.35 -26.73 -2.61
C TRP A 335 0.71 -25.65 -2.74
N LYS A 336 1.91 -26.02 -3.20
CA LYS A 336 2.96 -25.09 -3.61
C LYS A 336 3.44 -25.43 -5.01
N TRP A 337 3.81 -24.41 -5.76
CA TRP A 337 4.36 -24.54 -7.10
C TRP A 337 5.64 -23.68 -7.22
N ASN A 338 6.69 -24.28 -7.80
CA ASN A 338 7.95 -23.58 -8.01
C ASN A 338 7.94 -22.88 -9.36
N PHE A 339 7.98 -21.55 -9.36
CA PHE A 339 7.99 -20.72 -10.56
C PHE A 339 9.17 -21.04 -11.52
N ASP A 340 10.38 -21.23 -10.97
CA ASP A 340 11.60 -21.38 -11.77
C ASP A 340 11.74 -22.77 -12.39
N LYS A 341 11.15 -23.80 -11.77
CA LYS A 341 11.32 -25.18 -12.20
C LYS A 341 10.24 -25.66 -13.14
N ASN A 342 9.14 -24.94 -13.26
CA ASN A 342 7.96 -25.34 -14.04
C ASN A 342 7.59 -26.83 -13.83
N THR A 343 7.64 -27.27 -12.58
CA THR A 343 7.31 -28.64 -12.16
C THR A 343 5.82 -28.73 -11.84
N GLU A 344 5.32 -29.95 -11.74
CA GLU A 344 3.98 -30.18 -11.20
C GLU A 344 3.87 -29.63 -9.77
N PRO A 345 2.72 -29.04 -9.40
CA PRO A 345 2.48 -28.58 -8.02
C PRO A 345 2.61 -29.69 -6.99
N GLU A 346 3.18 -29.38 -5.84
CA GLU A 346 3.35 -30.30 -4.72
C GLU A 346 2.32 -30.01 -3.63
N LYS A 347 1.66 -31.04 -3.10
CA LYS A 347 0.75 -30.90 -1.96
C LYS A 347 1.57 -30.61 -0.70
N VAL A 348 1.27 -29.50 -0.02
CA VAL A 348 1.89 -29.12 1.26
C VAL A 348 1.23 -29.86 2.41
N PHE A 349 -0.10 -29.81 2.46
CA PHE A 349 -0.93 -30.59 3.39
C PHE A 349 -2.35 -30.76 2.86
N GLU A 350 -3.08 -31.68 3.48
CA GLU A 350 -4.51 -31.89 3.28
C GLU A 350 -5.23 -31.82 4.63
N LEU A 351 -6.43 -31.24 4.65
CA LEU A 351 -7.24 -31.22 5.86
C LEU A 351 -7.58 -32.64 6.30
N GLU A 352 -7.48 -32.90 7.61
CA GLU A 352 -7.95 -34.15 8.18
C GLU A 352 -9.45 -34.35 7.92
N GLU A 353 -9.90 -35.61 7.80
CA GLU A 353 -11.30 -35.94 7.50
C GLU A 353 -12.30 -35.37 8.51
N ASN A 354 -11.87 -35.21 9.77
CA ASN A 354 -12.68 -34.64 10.85
C ASN A 354 -12.80 -33.10 10.78
N VAL A 355 -12.00 -32.41 9.92
CA VAL A 355 -12.11 -30.97 9.71
C VAL A 355 -13.24 -30.68 8.77
N SER A 356 -14.29 -30.08 9.30
CA SER A 356 -15.44 -29.63 8.52
C SER A 356 -15.13 -28.34 7.75
N GLY A 357 -15.79 -28.13 6.63
CA GLY A 357 -15.64 -26.93 5.82
C GLY A 357 -14.59 -27.03 4.72
N SER A 358 -14.37 -25.90 4.05
CA SER A 358 -13.40 -25.73 2.98
C SER A 358 -12.45 -24.58 3.31
N ILE A 359 -11.24 -24.61 2.75
CA ILE A 359 -10.27 -23.52 2.86
C ILE A 359 -10.73 -22.38 1.95
N TRP A 360 -10.90 -21.18 2.51
CA TRP A 360 -11.34 -19.98 1.77
C TRP A 360 -10.33 -18.86 1.79
N TYR A 361 -9.43 -18.85 2.74
CA TYR A 361 -8.40 -17.84 2.90
C TYR A 361 -7.04 -18.51 3.02
N LEU A 362 -6.02 -17.89 2.45
CA LEU A 362 -4.64 -18.34 2.50
C LEU A 362 -3.70 -17.13 2.64
N HIS A 363 -2.78 -17.24 3.57
CA HIS A 363 -1.63 -16.35 3.70
C HIS A 363 -0.41 -17.17 4.08
N VAL A 364 0.77 -16.82 3.58
CA VAL A 364 2.04 -17.50 3.91
C VAL A 364 3.04 -16.46 4.40
N ALA A 365 3.57 -16.68 5.58
CA ALA A 365 4.58 -15.83 6.20
C ALA A 365 5.30 -16.62 7.31
N ASP A 366 6.50 -16.22 7.67
CA ASP A 366 7.24 -16.76 8.84
C ASP A 366 7.35 -18.29 8.86
N GLY A 367 7.53 -18.93 7.70
CA GLY A 367 7.61 -20.40 7.60
C GLY A 367 6.29 -21.11 7.92
N LYS A 368 5.15 -20.42 7.85
CA LYS A 368 3.82 -20.96 8.13
C LYS A 368 2.81 -20.62 7.06
N VAL A 369 1.86 -21.52 6.86
CA VAL A 369 0.62 -21.26 6.14
C VAL A 369 -0.46 -20.93 7.16
N TYR A 370 -1.03 -19.75 7.03
CA TYR A 370 -2.23 -19.33 7.77
C TYR A 370 -3.44 -19.49 6.86
N TYR A 371 -4.48 -20.14 7.34
CA TYR A 371 -5.67 -20.39 6.55
C TYR A 371 -6.94 -20.34 7.39
N GLU A 372 -8.06 -20.07 6.72
CA GLU A 372 -9.39 -20.13 7.35
C GLU A 372 -10.20 -21.26 6.71
N THR A 373 -10.82 -22.08 7.54
CA THR A 373 -11.84 -23.02 7.10
C THR A 373 -13.22 -22.45 7.41
N SER A 374 -14.14 -22.56 6.46
CA SER A 374 -15.52 -22.12 6.65
C SER A 374 -16.50 -23.17 6.18
N LEU A 375 -17.55 -23.37 7.00
CA LEU A 375 -18.79 -24.02 6.62
C LEU A 375 -19.74 -22.94 6.15
N TYR A 376 -20.00 -22.90 4.85
CA TYR A 376 -20.91 -21.91 4.26
C TYR A 376 -22.29 -21.88 4.95
N GLU A 377 -22.82 -23.06 5.30
CA GLU A 377 -24.16 -23.21 5.89
C GLU A 377 -24.29 -22.62 7.31
N LYS A 378 -23.19 -22.48 8.05
CA LYS A 378 -23.22 -22.06 9.46
C LYS A 378 -22.62 -20.69 9.71
N ASN A 379 -22.02 -20.07 8.70
CA ASN A 379 -21.22 -18.85 8.86
C ASN A 379 -20.13 -18.96 9.95
N GLU A 380 -19.69 -20.20 10.22
CA GLU A 380 -18.63 -20.50 11.20
C GLU A 380 -17.30 -20.48 10.47
N LYS A 381 -16.37 -19.66 10.96
CA LYS A 381 -15.00 -19.56 10.45
C LYS A 381 -14.03 -20.01 11.53
N GLU A 382 -13.05 -20.80 11.15
CA GLU A 382 -11.98 -21.23 12.04
C GLU A 382 -10.63 -20.88 11.43
N LYS A 383 -9.83 -20.10 12.16
CA LYS A 383 -8.46 -19.74 11.80
C LYS A 383 -7.51 -20.83 12.23
N ARG A 384 -6.61 -21.20 11.33
CA ARG A 384 -5.64 -22.29 11.53
C ARG A 384 -4.27 -21.88 10.99
N GLU A 385 -3.22 -22.57 11.47
CA GLU A 385 -1.86 -22.46 10.94
C GLU A 385 -1.26 -23.83 10.68
N TYR A 386 -0.34 -23.90 9.71
CA TYR A 386 0.46 -25.07 9.40
C TYR A 386 1.92 -24.66 9.22
N VAL A 387 2.84 -25.32 9.94
CA VAL A 387 4.27 -25.02 9.86
C VAL A 387 4.86 -25.73 8.63
N ILE A 388 5.42 -24.94 7.71
CA ILE A 388 6.06 -25.44 6.47
C ILE A 388 7.60 -25.47 6.55
N ASP A 389 8.18 -24.68 7.47
CA ASP A 389 9.62 -24.66 7.76
C ASP A 389 9.85 -24.64 9.28
N VAL A 390 10.23 -25.78 9.82
CA VAL A 390 10.54 -25.94 11.25
C VAL A 390 11.86 -25.27 11.66
N ASN A 391 12.72 -24.92 10.69
CA ASN A 391 14.00 -24.25 10.94
C ASN A 391 13.90 -22.74 10.70
N TYR A 392 12.74 -22.24 10.34
CA TYR A 392 12.53 -20.81 10.20
C TYR A 392 12.76 -20.11 11.55
N HIS A 393 13.97 -19.60 11.70
CA HIS A 393 14.32 -18.73 12.81
C HIS A 393 14.07 -17.30 12.37
N LYS A 394 13.19 -16.64 13.06
CA LYS A 394 12.85 -15.23 12.98
C LYS A 394 14.11 -14.36 12.97
N VAL A 395 14.74 -14.20 11.80
CA VAL A 395 15.95 -13.39 11.65
C VAL A 395 15.56 -11.91 11.54
N LYS A 396 14.36 -11.60 11.09
CA LYS A 396 13.87 -10.22 10.94
C LYS A 396 12.37 -10.15 11.26
N HIS A 397 12.06 -9.67 12.44
CA HIS A 397 10.77 -9.10 12.91
C HIS A 397 9.46 -9.93 12.81
N PRO A 398 8.76 -10.10 13.94
CA PRO A 398 7.45 -10.73 13.96
C PRO A 398 6.40 -9.83 13.31
N ILE A 399 5.76 -10.29 12.26
CA ILE A 399 4.47 -9.74 11.88
C ILE A 399 3.51 -10.06 13.02
N ALA A 400 3.05 -9.05 13.76
CA ALA A 400 2.00 -9.26 14.74
C ALA A 400 0.72 -9.69 14.00
N VAL A 401 0.44 -10.98 14.04
CA VAL A 401 -0.87 -11.51 13.65
C VAL A 401 -1.78 -11.31 14.85
N THR A 402 -2.50 -10.20 14.90
CA THR A 402 -3.60 -9.97 15.86
C THR A 402 -4.91 -9.91 15.10
#